data_6fa01f41c3e592371eedfc392fe5d1f7
#
_entry.id   6fa01f41c3e592371eedfc392fe5d1f7
#
_cell.length_a   1.000
_cell.length_b   1.000
_cell.length_c   1.000
_cell.angle_alpha   90.00
_cell.angle_beta   90.00
_cell.angle_gamma   90.00
#
_symmetry.space_group_name_H-M   'P 1'
#
loop_
_entity.id
_entity.type
_entity.pdbx_description
1 polymer ?
#
loop_
_entity_poly.entity_id
_entity_poly.type
_entity_poly.pdbx_seq_one_letter_code
_entity_poly.pdbx_strand_id
1 'polypeptide(L)'
;LKLYGACGLCLVEAENSPKLMRACATFAQDGMVLSTNTPRVKKARKIALELIMSDHSGDCVAPCSLNCPAHTDIQGYLKAIANGDDKEAVKIIKEKIPIPASIGRVCPHPCEKACRRQHVEQPISIATLKYFAADRDLEADTYKPLAEKSTGKRVNIIGGGPAGLTAAYFLALKGHSVKIYDAMPKMGGMLRYGIPAYRLPKNVLDAEIEQIAALGVEMNNGIKIGKDIPFEDIK
;
A
#
# COMPACT_ATOMS: atom_id res chain seq x y z
N LEU A 1 -23.21 -18.22 -8.09
CA LEU A 1 -22.84 -18.45 -6.67
C LEU A 1 -23.79 -19.52 -6.10
N LYS A 2 -23.26 -20.65 -5.60
CA LYS A 2 -24.06 -21.61 -4.84
C LYS A 2 -24.43 -20.96 -3.51
N LEU A 3 -25.73 -20.93 -3.20
CA LEU A 3 -26.25 -20.45 -1.93
C LEU A 3 -25.83 -21.40 -0.82
N TYR A 4 -24.92 -20.97 0.03
CA TYR A 4 -24.31 -21.86 1.04
C TYR A 4 -25.06 -21.84 2.38
N GLY A 5 -25.62 -20.68 2.75
CA GLY A 5 -26.43 -20.51 3.95
C GLY A 5 -25.74 -20.87 5.28
N ALA A 6 -24.40 -20.92 5.35
CA ALA A 6 -23.68 -21.46 6.50
C ALA A 6 -23.71 -20.56 7.75
N CYS A 7 -23.65 -19.23 7.58
CA CYS A 7 -23.40 -18.32 8.72
C CYS A 7 -24.60 -18.09 9.65
N GLY A 8 -25.84 -18.35 9.21
CA GLY A 8 -27.04 -18.18 10.04
C GLY A 8 -27.44 -16.72 10.37
N LEU A 9 -26.76 -15.69 9.81
CA LEU A 9 -27.06 -14.28 10.11
C LEU A 9 -28.35 -13.78 9.45
N CYS A 10 -28.84 -14.46 8.41
CA CYS A 10 -30.07 -14.12 7.71
C CYS A 10 -31.27 -14.98 8.14
N LEU A 11 -31.25 -15.57 9.33
CA LEU A 11 -32.37 -16.38 9.84
C LEU A 11 -33.65 -15.56 9.92
N VAL A 12 -34.75 -16.15 9.45
CA VAL A 12 -36.11 -15.60 9.52
C VAL A 12 -37.05 -16.66 10.06
N GLU A 13 -38.20 -16.25 10.60
CA GLU A 13 -39.28 -17.09 11.08
C GLU A 13 -40.42 -17.01 10.07
N ALA A 14 -40.92 -18.17 9.64
CA ALA A 14 -42.13 -18.28 8.83
C ALA A 14 -43.30 -18.78 9.68
N GLU A 15 -44.50 -18.20 9.49
CA GLU A 15 -45.69 -18.55 10.28
C GLU A 15 -46.00 -20.07 10.27
N ASN A 16 -45.78 -20.71 9.14
CA ASN A 16 -46.12 -22.13 8.96
C ASN A 16 -44.89 -23.04 9.14
N SER A 17 -43.81 -22.61 9.76
CA SER A 17 -42.59 -23.42 9.97
C SER A 17 -42.15 -23.40 11.43
N PRO A 18 -42.02 -24.61 12.04
CA PRO A 18 -41.46 -24.67 13.42
C PRO A 18 -39.95 -24.37 13.46
N LYS A 19 -39.30 -24.32 12.30
CA LYS A 19 -37.84 -24.08 12.18
C LYS A 19 -37.57 -22.70 11.60
N LEU A 20 -36.52 -22.05 12.12
CA LEU A 20 -35.97 -20.82 11.49
C LEU A 20 -35.36 -21.20 10.13
N MET A 21 -35.60 -20.36 9.16
CA MET A 21 -35.10 -20.54 7.78
C MET A 21 -33.98 -19.55 7.47
N ARG A 22 -33.06 -19.92 6.60
CA ARG A 22 -31.99 -19.07 6.10
C ARG A 22 -32.47 -18.34 4.84
N ALA A 23 -32.76 -17.05 4.93
CA ALA A 23 -33.31 -16.28 3.80
C ALA A 23 -32.41 -16.32 2.55
N CYS A 24 -31.08 -16.38 2.72
CA CYS A 24 -30.15 -16.46 1.59
C CYS A 24 -30.11 -17.83 0.89
N ALA A 25 -30.69 -18.87 1.48
CA ALA A 25 -30.64 -20.25 0.96
C ALA A 25 -32.03 -20.88 0.84
N THR A 26 -33.10 -20.11 1.00
CA THR A 26 -34.48 -20.56 0.89
C THR A 26 -35.18 -19.80 -0.20
N PHE A 27 -35.82 -20.52 -1.12
CA PHE A 27 -36.63 -19.88 -2.16
C PHE A 27 -37.93 -19.35 -1.58
N ALA A 28 -38.30 -18.13 -1.95
CA ALA A 28 -39.59 -17.56 -1.60
C ALA A 28 -40.72 -18.34 -2.30
N GLN A 29 -41.84 -18.53 -1.61
CA GLN A 29 -43.04 -19.14 -2.12
C GLN A 29 -44.23 -18.18 -1.98
N ASP A 30 -45.20 -18.29 -2.85
CA ASP A 30 -46.39 -17.46 -2.79
C ASP A 30 -47.14 -17.69 -1.48
N GLY A 31 -47.60 -16.61 -0.88
CA GLY A 31 -48.30 -16.62 0.40
C GLY A 31 -47.42 -16.83 1.64
N MET A 32 -46.08 -16.86 1.49
CA MET A 32 -45.15 -16.98 2.62
C MET A 32 -45.14 -15.72 3.48
N VAL A 33 -45.49 -15.85 4.75
CA VAL A 33 -45.42 -14.75 5.73
C VAL A 33 -44.18 -14.93 6.59
N LEU A 34 -43.28 -13.91 6.56
CA LEU A 34 -41.96 -13.96 7.20
C LEU A 34 -41.83 -12.88 8.26
N SER A 35 -41.30 -13.24 9.42
CA SER A 35 -40.89 -12.34 10.47
C SER A 35 -39.38 -12.31 10.61
N THR A 36 -38.79 -11.10 10.57
CA THR A 36 -37.35 -10.89 10.65
C THR A 36 -36.88 -10.37 12.00
N ASN A 37 -37.80 -10.07 12.92
CA ASN A 37 -37.51 -9.30 14.14
C ASN A 37 -38.12 -9.91 15.41
N THR A 38 -38.50 -11.19 15.39
CA THR A 38 -39.01 -11.87 16.59
C THR A 38 -37.90 -12.07 17.64
N PRO A 39 -38.24 -12.19 18.93
CA PRO A 39 -37.24 -12.50 19.97
C PRO A 39 -36.42 -13.77 19.65
N ARG A 40 -37.07 -14.76 19.05
CA ARG A 40 -36.44 -16.02 18.64
C ARG A 40 -35.42 -15.80 17.51
N VAL A 41 -35.76 -15.02 16.51
CA VAL A 41 -34.84 -14.66 15.41
C VAL A 41 -33.66 -13.85 15.93
N LYS A 42 -33.89 -12.85 16.77
CA LYS A 42 -32.84 -12.04 17.39
C LYS A 42 -31.87 -12.90 18.18
N LYS A 43 -32.39 -13.79 19.05
CA LYS A 43 -31.56 -14.70 19.84
C LYS A 43 -30.72 -15.62 18.97
N ALA A 44 -31.31 -16.23 17.95
CA ALA A 44 -30.60 -17.14 17.04
C ALA A 44 -29.52 -16.43 16.22
N ARG A 45 -29.80 -15.23 15.71
CA ARG A 45 -28.79 -14.42 14.99
C ARG A 45 -27.66 -13.97 15.91
N LYS A 46 -27.96 -13.60 17.16
CA LYS A 46 -26.95 -13.26 18.15
C LYS A 46 -26.01 -14.44 18.41
N ILE A 47 -26.54 -15.63 18.66
CA ILE A 47 -25.74 -16.85 18.83
C ILE A 47 -24.88 -17.14 17.61
N ALA A 48 -25.45 -17.04 16.40
CA ALA A 48 -24.70 -17.24 15.16
C ALA A 48 -23.54 -16.26 15.00
N LEU A 49 -23.77 -14.97 15.35
CA LEU A 49 -22.73 -13.94 15.33
C LEU A 49 -21.65 -14.21 16.39
N GLU A 50 -22.05 -14.58 17.62
CA GLU A 50 -21.13 -14.92 18.70
C GLU A 50 -20.21 -16.10 18.30
N LEU A 51 -20.77 -17.14 17.65
CA LEU A 51 -19.99 -18.27 17.15
C LEU A 51 -18.99 -17.83 16.07
N ILE A 52 -19.40 -17.00 15.12
CA ILE A 52 -18.50 -16.47 14.09
C ILE A 52 -17.38 -15.65 14.74
N MET A 53 -17.71 -14.81 15.69
CA MET A 53 -16.73 -13.94 16.38
C MET A 53 -15.80 -14.74 17.29
N SER A 54 -16.25 -15.86 17.87
CA SER A 54 -15.42 -16.73 18.71
C SER A 54 -14.33 -17.46 17.93
N ASP A 55 -14.59 -17.73 16.65
CA ASP A 55 -13.63 -18.37 15.73
C ASP A 55 -12.91 -17.38 14.82
N HIS A 56 -13.12 -16.07 15.05
CA HIS A 56 -12.51 -15.03 14.24
C HIS A 56 -11.03 -14.85 14.57
N SER A 57 -10.15 -15.10 13.60
CA SER A 57 -8.70 -15.02 13.79
C SER A 57 -8.16 -13.57 13.93
N GLY A 58 -9.00 -12.57 13.74
CA GLY A 58 -8.63 -11.17 13.92
C GLY A 58 -7.80 -10.55 12.79
N ASP A 59 -7.74 -11.20 11.63
CA ASP A 59 -7.03 -10.68 10.43
C ASP A 59 -7.81 -9.52 9.75
N CYS A 60 -8.30 -8.55 10.53
CA CYS A 60 -8.99 -7.37 10.00
C CYS A 60 -8.09 -6.47 9.18
N VAL A 61 -6.78 -6.50 9.47
CA VAL A 61 -5.73 -5.90 8.63
C VAL A 61 -4.89 -7.04 8.07
N ALA A 62 -4.67 -7.02 6.76
CA ALA A 62 -3.92 -8.09 6.10
C ALA A 62 -2.52 -8.26 6.70
N PRO A 63 -2.10 -9.50 7.03
CA PRO A 63 -0.77 -9.76 7.59
C PRO A 63 0.37 -9.21 6.74
N CYS A 64 0.21 -9.18 5.41
CA CYS A 64 1.20 -8.58 4.52
C CYS A 64 1.39 -7.08 4.76
N SER A 65 0.31 -6.31 5.00
CA SER A 65 0.40 -4.88 5.31
C SER A 65 0.97 -4.64 6.71
N LEU A 66 0.62 -5.48 7.70
CA LEU A 66 1.16 -5.40 9.06
C LEU A 66 2.67 -5.69 9.10
N ASN A 67 3.15 -6.66 8.30
CA ASN A 67 4.56 -7.02 8.24
C ASN A 67 5.38 -6.11 7.29
N CYS A 68 4.74 -5.22 6.54
CA CYS A 68 5.43 -4.22 5.75
C CYS A 68 5.94 -3.10 6.67
N PRO A 69 7.27 -2.80 6.73
CA PRO A 69 7.77 -1.70 7.57
C PRO A 69 7.19 -0.33 7.21
N ALA A 70 6.75 -0.15 5.96
CA ALA A 70 6.10 1.08 5.50
C ALA A 70 4.57 1.03 5.67
N HIS A 71 3.99 -0.07 6.14
CA HIS A 71 2.54 -0.27 6.27
C HIS A 71 1.76 0.11 5.00
N THR A 72 2.31 -0.26 3.84
CA THR A 72 1.68 0.02 2.54
C THR A 72 0.38 -0.76 2.40
N ASP A 73 -0.63 -0.17 1.77
CA ASP A 73 -1.85 -0.89 1.38
C ASP A 73 -1.57 -1.86 0.23
N ILE A 74 -1.08 -3.04 0.60
CA ILE A 74 -0.69 -4.09 -0.34
C ILE A 74 -1.90 -4.63 -1.08
N GLN A 75 -3.02 -4.85 -0.38
CA GLN A 75 -4.25 -5.36 -1.00
C GLN A 75 -4.82 -4.38 -2.01
N GLY A 76 -4.78 -3.08 -1.70
CA GLY A 76 -5.25 -2.02 -2.60
C GLY A 76 -4.48 -1.99 -3.91
N TYR A 77 -3.15 -1.93 -3.87
CA TYR A 77 -2.39 -1.87 -5.13
C TYR A 77 -2.41 -3.17 -5.92
N LEU A 78 -2.44 -4.35 -5.25
CA LEU A 78 -2.59 -5.63 -5.95
C LEU A 78 -3.94 -5.73 -6.67
N LYS A 79 -5.01 -5.22 -6.05
CA LYS A 79 -6.32 -5.13 -6.68
C LYS A 79 -6.31 -4.18 -7.88
N ALA A 80 -5.66 -3.03 -7.77
CA ALA A 80 -5.52 -2.09 -8.88
C ALA A 80 -4.77 -2.74 -10.07
N ILE A 81 -3.65 -3.44 -9.81
CA ILE A 81 -2.92 -4.20 -10.84
C ILE A 81 -3.81 -5.26 -11.48
N ALA A 82 -4.56 -6.03 -10.69
CA ALA A 82 -5.47 -7.05 -11.21
C ALA A 82 -6.59 -6.48 -12.09
N ASN A 83 -6.97 -5.22 -11.87
CA ASN A 83 -7.94 -4.50 -12.69
C ASN A 83 -7.30 -3.81 -13.92
N GLY A 84 -5.97 -3.89 -14.09
CA GLY A 84 -5.24 -3.20 -15.16
C GLY A 84 -5.04 -1.69 -14.93
N ASP A 85 -5.26 -1.21 -13.70
CA ASP A 85 -5.09 0.19 -13.32
C ASP A 85 -3.73 0.41 -12.64
N ASP A 86 -2.67 0.45 -13.47
CA ASP A 86 -1.30 0.63 -12.99
C ASP A 86 -1.09 2.02 -12.35
N LYS A 87 -1.81 3.04 -12.83
CA LYS A 87 -1.76 4.40 -12.28
C LYS A 87 -2.26 4.44 -10.83
N GLU A 88 -3.42 3.84 -10.56
CA GLU A 88 -3.94 3.76 -9.19
C GLU A 88 -3.05 2.88 -8.31
N ALA A 89 -2.50 1.79 -8.86
CA ALA A 89 -1.55 0.94 -8.14
C ALA A 89 -0.32 1.74 -7.67
N VAL A 90 0.30 2.51 -8.56
CA VAL A 90 1.48 3.32 -8.23
C VAL A 90 1.13 4.44 -7.25
N LYS A 91 -0.01 5.07 -7.40
CA LYS A 91 -0.51 6.08 -6.46
C LYS A 91 -0.59 5.50 -5.04
N ILE A 92 -1.25 4.36 -4.86
CA ILE A 92 -1.36 3.68 -3.55
C ILE A 92 0.03 3.34 -2.99
N ILE A 93 0.95 2.84 -3.81
CA ILE A 93 2.30 2.50 -3.38
C ILE A 93 3.05 3.77 -2.93
N LYS A 94 2.99 4.84 -3.73
CA LYS A 94 3.71 6.11 -3.47
C LYS A 94 3.18 6.90 -2.28
N GLU A 95 2.01 6.55 -1.73
CA GLU A 95 1.58 7.07 -0.41
C GLU A 95 2.56 6.74 0.72
N LYS A 96 3.34 5.67 0.57
CA LYS A 96 4.31 5.20 1.59
C LYS A 96 5.72 5.00 1.05
N ILE A 97 5.86 4.64 -0.22
CA ILE A 97 7.11 4.25 -0.85
C ILE A 97 7.32 5.10 -2.13
N PRO A 98 8.03 6.24 -2.05
CA PRO A 98 8.20 7.17 -3.17
C PRO A 98 8.98 6.62 -4.37
N ILE A 99 9.84 5.61 -4.13
CA ILE A 99 10.70 4.99 -5.14
C ILE A 99 10.39 3.48 -5.26
N PRO A 100 9.19 3.12 -5.73
CA PRO A 100 8.68 1.75 -5.70
C PRO A 100 9.43 0.80 -6.64
N ALA A 101 9.92 1.26 -7.78
CA ALA A 101 10.67 0.43 -8.73
C ALA A 101 12.00 -0.03 -8.14
N SER A 102 12.75 0.87 -7.52
CA SER A 102 14.00 0.55 -6.82
C SER A 102 13.73 -0.33 -5.59
N ILE A 103 12.81 0.06 -4.73
CA ILE A 103 12.51 -0.68 -3.50
C ILE A 103 11.92 -2.06 -3.80
N GLY A 104 11.14 -2.21 -4.86
CA GLY A 104 10.60 -3.53 -5.27
C GLY A 104 11.70 -4.55 -5.56
N ARG A 105 12.84 -4.09 -6.11
CA ARG A 105 13.98 -4.94 -6.48
C ARG A 105 14.90 -5.31 -5.31
N VAL A 106 14.92 -4.51 -4.26
CA VAL A 106 15.89 -4.67 -3.16
C VAL A 106 15.26 -5.02 -1.81
N CYS A 107 13.94 -4.90 -1.69
CA CYS A 107 13.20 -5.21 -0.47
C CYS A 107 13.35 -6.70 -0.08
N PRO A 108 13.57 -7.01 1.21
CA PRO A 108 13.58 -8.40 1.70
C PRO A 108 12.19 -9.04 1.80
N HIS A 109 11.15 -8.36 1.38
CA HIS A 109 9.73 -8.77 1.24
C HIS A 109 9.17 -9.58 2.44
N PRO A 110 9.20 -9.05 3.67
CA PRO A 110 8.63 -9.74 4.83
C PRO A 110 7.11 -9.96 4.69
N CYS A 111 6.44 -9.15 3.87
CA CYS A 111 5.03 -9.31 3.54
C CYS A 111 4.70 -10.64 2.86
N GLU A 112 5.60 -11.17 2.01
CA GLU A 112 5.43 -12.46 1.34
C GLU A 112 5.55 -13.60 2.33
N LYS A 113 6.48 -13.50 3.31
CA LYS A 113 6.62 -14.48 4.39
C LYS A 113 5.37 -14.57 5.28
N ALA A 114 4.66 -13.46 5.43
CA ALA A 114 3.43 -13.37 6.22
C ALA A 114 2.15 -13.64 5.39
N CYS A 115 2.29 -13.90 4.09
CA CYS A 115 1.14 -14.05 3.21
C CYS A 115 0.35 -15.32 3.55
N ARG A 116 -0.95 -15.17 3.87
CA ARG A 116 -1.85 -16.30 4.17
C ARG A 116 -2.06 -17.24 2.97
N ARG A 117 -1.82 -16.76 1.74
CA ARG A 117 -1.93 -17.60 0.56
C ARG A 117 -1.01 -18.82 0.60
N GLN A 118 0.14 -18.72 1.27
CA GLN A 118 1.07 -19.84 1.46
C GLN A 118 0.46 -21.07 2.17
N HIS A 119 -0.66 -20.92 2.89
CA HIS A 119 -1.35 -22.05 3.52
C HIS A 119 -2.18 -22.85 2.54
N VAL A 120 -2.43 -22.32 1.33
CA VAL A 120 -3.22 -22.99 0.27
C VAL A 120 -2.33 -23.39 -0.90
N GLU A 121 -1.39 -22.52 -1.28
CA GLU A 121 -0.44 -22.72 -2.37
C GLU A 121 0.85 -21.94 -2.12
N GLN A 122 1.24 -21.01 -2.96
CA GLN A 122 2.42 -20.15 -2.78
C GLN A 122 2.02 -18.73 -2.35
N PRO A 123 2.89 -18.00 -1.62
CA PRO A 123 2.66 -16.61 -1.33
C PRO A 123 2.59 -15.79 -2.62
N ILE A 124 1.82 -14.70 -2.59
CA ILE A 124 1.76 -13.75 -3.70
C ILE A 124 3.12 -13.08 -3.84
N SER A 125 3.62 -12.93 -5.08
CA SER A 125 4.88 -12.24 -5.40
C SER A 125 4.72 -10.72 -5.28
N ILE A 126 4.52 -10.24 -4.05
CA ILE A 126 4.14 -8.86 -3.72
C ILE A 126 5.21 -7.86 -4.15
N ALA A 127 6.49 -8.17 -3.90
CA ALA A 127 7.60 -7.29 -4.26
C ALA A 127 7.75 -7.17 -5.78
N THR A 128 7.59 -8.28 -6.50
CA THR A 128 7.63 -8.32 -7.97
C THR A 128 6.50 -7.50 -8.57
N LEU A 129 5.28 -7.68 -8.12
CA LEU A 129 4.13 -6.92 -8.60
C LEU A 129 4.26 -5.42 -8.30
N LYS A 130 4.89 -5.05 -7.19
CA LYS A 130 5.18 -3.65 -6.86
C LYS A 130 6.08 -2.99 -7.88
N TYR A 131 7.26 -3.60 -8.21
CA TYR A 131 8.13 -2.99 -9.21
C TYR A 131 7.59 -3.13 -10.63
N PHE A 132 6.80 -4.16 -10.93
CA PHE A 132 6.11 -4.29 -12.21
C PHE A 132 5.20 -3.08 -12.51
N ALA A 133 4.33 -2.71 -11.56
CA ALA A 133 3.49 -1.54 -11.72
C ALA A 133 4.30 -0.24 -11.81
N ALA A 134 5.37 -0.14 -11.01
CA ALA A 134 6.24 1.03 -11.01
C ALA A 134 7.05 1.19 -12.30
N ASP A 135 7.55 0.09 -12.88
CA ASP A 135 8.25 0.12 -14.18
C ASP A 135 7.33 0.61 -15.30
N ARG A 136 6.10 0.12 -15.34
CA ARG A 136 5.09 0.57 -16.32
C ARG A 136 4.75 2.05 -16.16
N ASP A 137 4.70 2.54 -14.92
CA ASP A 137 4.53 3.97 -14.66
C ASP A 137 5.72 4.79 -15.12
N LEU A 138 6.95 4.30 -14.89
CA LEU A 138 8.17 4.97 -15.37
C LEU A 138 8.23 5.04 -16.91
N GLU A 139 7.77 4.00 -17.61
CA GLU A 139 7.72 3.96 -19.07
C GLU A 139 6.64 4.87 -19.65
N ALA A 140 5.46 4.92 -19.02
CA ALA A 140 4.29 5.63 -19.52
C ALA A 140 4.08 7.01 -18.87
N ASP A 141 4.82 7.35 -17.81
CA ASP A 141 4.71 8.60 -17.03
C ASP A 141 3.27 8.94 -16.62
N THR A 142 2.55 7.94 -16.11
CA THR A 142 1.10 8.02 -15.89
C THR A 142 0.70 8.67 -14.59
N TYR A 143 1.49 8.46 -13.52
CA TYR A 143 1.18 9.00 -12.20
C TYR A 143 2.03 10.23 -11.87
N LYS A 144 1.38 11.38 -11.80
CA LYS A 144 1.99 12.64 -11.36
C LYS A 144 1.33 13.10 -10.06
N PRO A 145 2.04 13.00 -8.92
CA PRO A 145 1.49 13.48 -7.67
C PRO A 145 1.34 15.00 -7.69
N LEU A 146 0.26 15.50 -7.10
CA LEU A 146 0.02 16.93 -6.98
C LEU A 146 0.57 17.42 -5.65
N ALA A 147 1.42 18.46 -5.70
CA ALA A 147 1.89 19.15 -4.51
C ALA A 147 0.80 20.10 -3.98
N GLU A 148 0.75 20.25 -2.67
CA GLU A 148 -0.07 21.25 -1.99
C GLU A 148 0.42 22.67 -2.30
N LYS A 149 -0.38 23.66 -1.94
CA LYS A 149 0.02 25.07 -2.09
C LYS A 149 1.31 25.36 -1.32
N SER A 150 2.15 26.25 -1.88
CA SER A 150 3.38 26.62 -1.21
C SER A 150 3.16 27.11 0.22
N THR A 151 3.93 26.57 1.15
CA THR A 151 3.93 26.97 2.56
C THR A 151 4.87 28.15 2.85
N GLY A 152 5.69 28.55 1.88
CA GLY A 152 6.77 29.53 2.05
C GLY A 152 7.95 29.04 2.90
N LYS A 153 7.90 27.80 3.41
CA LYS A 153 8.98 27.21 4.23
C LYS A 153 10.01 26.54 3.34
N ARG A 154 11.28 26.68 3.74
CA ARG A 154 12.43 26.03 3.10
C ARG A 154 12.94 24.90 4.00
N VAL A 155 13.33 23.79 3.39
CA VAL A 155 13.90 22.63 4.10
C VAL A 155 15.16 22.18 3.37
N ASN A 156 16.25 22.11 4.11
CA ASN A 156 17.52 21.58 3.63
C ASN A 156 17.70 20.16 4.16
N ILE A 157 18.03 19.22 3.28
CA ILE A 157 18.25 17.80 3.58
C ILE A 157 19.72 17.49 3.32
N ILE A 158 20.40 16.90 4.29
CA ILE A 158 21.79 16.43 4.16
C ILE A 158 21.77 14.93 3.91
N GLY A 159 22.20 14.53 2.72
CA GLY A 159 22.26 13.15 2.25
C GLY A 159 21.14 12.79 1.27
N GLY A 160 21.51 12.48 0.02
CA GLY A 160 20.64 12.08 -1.08
C GLY A 160 20.44 10.58 -1.19
N GLY A 161 20.55 9.84 -0.09
CA GLY A 161 20.21 8.43 0.00
C GLY A 161 18.70 8.20 0.07
N PRO A 162 18.24 6.92 0.23
CA PRO A 162 16.80 6.60 0.22
C PRO A 162 16.01 7.37 1.28
N ALA A 163 16.58 7.64 2.45
CA ALA A 163 15.90 8.42 3.49
C ALA A 163 15.71 9.88 3.09
N GLY A 164 16.79 10.53 2.57
CA GLY A 164 16.72 11.92 2.11
C GLY A 164 15.79 12.10 0.91
N LEU A 165 15.85 11.22 -0.06
CA LEU A 165 14.93 11.20 -1.22
C LEU A 165 13.47 11.03 -0.78
N THR A 166 13.20 10.13 0.17
CA THR A 166 11.86 9.94 0.72
C THR A 166 11.35 11.18 1.46
N ALA A 167 12.20 11.78 2.30
CA ALA A 167 11.87 13.02 3.01
C ALA A 167 11.59 14.17 2.03
N ALA A 168 12.44 14.32 1.00
CA ALA A 168 12.26 15.34 -0.02
C ALA A 168 10.94 15.19 -0.78
N TYR A 169 10.59 13.96 -1.17
CA TYR A 169 9.33 13.68 -1.85
C TYR A 169 8.13 14.15 -1.02
N PHE A 170 8.02 13.70 0.23
CA PHE A 170 6.87 14.04 1.06
C PHE A 170 6.82 15.52 1.46
N LEU A 171 7.98 16.16 1.68
CA LEU A 171 8.04 17.58 2.00
C LEU A 171 7.67 18.45 0.78
N ALA A 172 8.12 18.07 -0.41
CA ALA A 172 7.72 18.74 -1.65
C ALA A 172 6.22 18.61 -1.90
N LEU A 173 5.63 17.41 -1.69
CA LEU A 173 4.18 17.23 -1.79
C LEU A 173 3.39 18.11 -0.81
N LYS A 174 3.95 18.39 0.37
CA LYS A 174 3.37 19.33 1.35
C LYS A 174 3.61 20.80 1.03
N GLY A 175 4.12 21.12 -0.14
CA GLY A 175 4.31 22.48 -0.61
C GLY A 175 5.52 23.19 0.00
N HIS A 176 6.49 22.47 0.58
CA HIS A 176 7.76 23.08 1.04
C HIS A 176 8.76 23.18 -0.11
N SER A 177 9.59 24.23 -0.08
CA SER A 177 10.76 24.35 -0.94
C SER A 177 11.87 23.47 -0.38
N VAL A 178 12.32 22.47 -1.13
CA VAL A 178 13.25 21.44 -0.63
C VAL A 178 14.55 21.47 -1.42
N LYS A 179 15.69 21.46 -0.69
CA LYS A 179 17.02 21.29 -1.24
C LYS A 179 17.70 20.07 -0.61
N ILE A 180 18.29 19.22 -1.43
CA ILE A 180 19.11 18.10 -0.97
C ILE A 180 20.58 18.39 -1.27
N TYR A 181 21.45 18.12 -0.31
CA TYR A 181 22.92 18.17 -0.48
C TYR A 181 23.47 16.76 -0.28
N ASP A 182 24.28 16.29 -1.22
CA ASP A 182 24.98 15.02 -1.09
C ASP A 182 26.45 15.17 -1.45
N ALA A 183 27.34 14.58 -0.65
CA ALA A 183 28.78 14.62 -0.89
C ALA A 183 29.20 13.77 -2.10
N MET A 184 28.36 12.86 -2.55
CA MET A 184 28.62 11.98 -3.69
C MET A 184 28.25 12.66 -5.02
N PRO A 185 28.88 12.25 -6.14
CA PRO A 185 28.63 12.84 -7.46
C PRO A 185 27.21 12.66 -7.98
N LYS A 186 26.45 11.70 -7.47
CA LYS A 186 25.05 11.44 -7.84
C LYS A 186 24.25 11.01 -6.62
N MET A 187 22.97 11.42 -6.59
CA MET A 187 22.01 10.97 -5.58
C MET A 187 21.78 9.46 -5.65
N GLY A 188 21.23 8.89 -4.56
CA GLY A 188 20.86 7.48 -4.45
C GLY A 188 21.52 6.75 -3.27
N GLY A 189 22.61 7.31 -2.70
CA GLY A 189 23.29 6.72 -1.54
C GLY A 189 23.59 5.23 -1.72
N MET A 190 23.25 4.40 -0.73
CA MET A 190 23.49 2.95 -0.79
C MET A 190 22.76 2.22 -1.92
N LEU A 191 21.64 2.73 -2.43
CA LEU A 191 20.97 2.17 -3.60
C LEU A 191 21.85 2.29 -4.86
N ARG A 192 22.68 3.33 -4.93
CA ARG A 192 23.60 3.55 -6.06
C ARG A 192 24.97 2.91 -5.82
N TYR A 193 25.57 3.18 -4.67
CA TYR A 193 26.97 2.87 -4.42
C TYR A 193 27.19 1.52 -3.73
N GLY A 194 26.16 0.98 -3.04
CA GLY A 194 26.24 -0.30 -2.32
C GLY A 194 25.59 -1.47 -3.04
N ILE A 195 24.52 -1.22 -3.82
CA ILE A 195 23.79 -2.29 -4.50
C ILE A 195 24.30 -2.47 -5.94
N PRO A 196 24.68 -3.68 -6.36
CA PRO A 196 25.16 -3.94 -7.72
C PRO A 196 24.09 -3.64 -8.79
N ALA A 197 24.54 -3.21 -9.97
CA ALA A 197 23.66 -2.81 -11.09
C ALA A 197 22.81 -3.97 -11.63
N TYR A 198 23.28 -5.21 -11.55
CA TYR A 198 22.49 -6.38 -11.94
C TYR A 198 21.25 -6.61 -11.06
N ARG A 199 21.28 -6.14 -9.79
CA ARG A 199 20.14 -6.23 -8.88
C ARG A 199 19.27 -4.98 -8.94
N LEU A 200 19.88 -3.80 -9.02
CA LEU A 200 19.21 -2.52 -9.17
C LEU A 200 19.84 -1.74 -10.32
N PRO A 201 19.26 -1.81 -11.54
CA PRO A 201 19.71 -1.03 -12.68
C PRO A 201 19.70 0.46 -12.36
N LYS A 202 20.80 1.17 -12.68
CA LYS A 202 20.96 2.56 -12.26
C LYS A 202 20.05 3.52 -13.01
N ASN A 203 19.66 3.19 -14.23
CA ASN A 203 18.66 3.94 -14.99
C ASN A 203 17.29 3.95 -14.31
N VAL A 204 16.88 2.85 -13.67
CA VAL A 204 15.62 2.78 -12.90
C VAL A 204 15.68 3.73 -11.71
N LEU A 205 16.78 3.70 -10.97
CA LEU A 205 17.00 4.61 -9.84
C LEU A 205 17.05 6.06 -10.30
N ASP A 206 17.73 6.36 -11.43
CA ASP A 206 17.82 7.69 -11.98
C ASP A 206 16.42 8.23 -12.36
N ALA A 207 15.59 7.43 -13.03
CA ALA A 207 14.23 7.83 -13.40
C ALA A 207 13.35 8.16 -12.18
N GLU A 208 13.45 7.37 -11.11
CA GLU A 208 12.70 7.68 -9.87
C GLU A 208 13.23 8.94 -9.16
N ILE A 209 14.55 9.20 -9.20
CA ILE A 209 15.14 10.43 -8.68
C ILE A 209 14.68 11.64 -9.51
N GLU A 210 14.62 11.51 -10.82
CA GLU A 210 14.10 12.55 -11.73
C GLU A 210 12.63 12.86 -11.45
N GLN A 211 11.79 11.88 -11.15
CA GLN A 211 10.40 12.13 -10.73
C GLN A 211 10.34 12.92 -9.42
N ILE A 212 11.27 12.71 -8.48
CA ILE A 212 11.35 13.51 -7.25
C ILE A 212 11.83 14.94 -7.57
N ALA A 213 12.82 15.09 -8.45
CA ALA A 213 13.30 16.40 -8.89
C ALA A 213 12.19 17.21 -9.59
N ALA A 214 11.35 16.54 -10.38
CA ALA A 214 10.22 17.14 -11.07
C ALA A 214 9.17 17.78 -10.13
N LEU A 215 9.17 17.42 -8.84
CA LEU A 215 8.35 18.10 -7.81
C LEU A 215 8.94 19.45 -7.37
N GLY A 216 10.03 19.91 -7.98
CA GLY A 216 10.72 21.15 -7.62
C GLY A 216 11.78 20.99 -6.53
N VAL A 217 12.22 19.75 -6.26
CA VAL A 217 13.32 19.47 -5.34
C VAL A 217 14.65 19.82 -5.98
N GLU A 218 15.40 20.74 -5.37
CA GLU A 218 16.75 21.13 -5.82
C GLU A 218 17.78 20.10 -5.33
N MET A 219 18.51 19.48 -6.25
CA MET A 219 19.50 18.44 -5.96
C MET A 219 20.93 18.94 -6.15
N ASN A 220 21.68 19.06 -5.05
CA ASN A 220 23.05 19.57 -5.02
C ASN A 220 24.01 18.42 -4.75
N ASN A 221 24.62 17.89 -5.80
CA ASN A 221 25.57 16.78 -5.76
C ASN A 221 27.01 17.26 -5.57
N GLY A 222 27.86 16.43 -4.96
CA GLY A 222 29.27 16.71 -4.78
C GLY A 222 29.57 17.77 -3.71
N ILE A 223 28.60 18.07 -2.85
CA ILE A 223 28.71 19.08 -1.80
C ILE A 223 28.66 18.41 -0.43
N LYS A 224 29.76 18.48 0.31
CA LYS A 224 29.87 17.95 1.67
C LYS A 224 29.63 19.06 2.69
N ILE A 225 28.46 19.03 3.33
CA ILE A 225 28.13 19.97 4.40
C ILE A 225 29.07 19.77 5.60
N GLY A 226 29.52 20.88 6.18
CA GLY A 226 30.54 20.91 7.23
C GLY A 226 31.97 20.95 6.69
N LYS A 227 32.16 20.78 5.36
CA LYS A 227 33.48 20.96 4.71
C LYS A 227 33.41 22.02 3.62
N ASP A 228 32.54 21.85 2.63
CA ASP A 228 32.42 22.74 1.46
C ASP A 228 31.47 23.91 1.75
N ILE A 229 30.42 23.66 2.55
CA ILE A 229 29.50 24.66 3.07
C ILE A 229 29.39 24.44 4.59
N PRO A 230 29.58 25.49 5.43
CA PRO A 230 29.33 25.41 6.87
C PRO A 230 27.89 25.02 7.18
N PHE A 231 27.69 24.28 8.25
CA PHE A 231 26.31 23.86 8.64
C PHE A 231 25.43 25.06 8.99
N GLU A 232 26.02 26.12 9.54
CA GLU A 232 25.29 27.35 9.91
C GLU A 232 24.67 28.04 8.69
N ASP A 233 25.28 27.91 7.50
CA ASP A 233 24.84 28.60 6.27
C ASP A 233 23.60 27.89 5.63
N ILE A 234 23.26 26.71 6.10
CA ILE A 234 22.13 25.93 5.56
C ILE A 234 20.97 25.78 6.57
N LYS A 235 21.07 26.40 7.74
CA LYS A 235 19.99 26.39 8.75
C LYS A 235 18.72 27.12 8.32
#